data_c678f84b44cdc88723597dc3c0acfed4
#
_entry.id   c678f84b44cdc88723597dc3c0acfed4
#
_cell.length_a   1.000
_cell.length_b   1.000
_cell.length_c   1.000
_cell.angle_alpha   90.00
_cell.angle_beta   90.00
_cell.angle_gamma   90.00
#
_symmetry.space_group_name_H-M   'P 1'
#
loop_
_entity.id
_entity.type
_entity.pdbx_description
1 polymer ?
#
loop_
_entity_poly.entity_id
_entity_poly.type
_entity_poly.pdbx_seq_one_letter_code
_entity_poly.pdbx_strand_id
1 'polypeptide(L)'
;FQKDPQVLIAHEDVKRFEDMKGKTIFIGAASHRTFWPWLKSKYGLTDAQVRPYTFNIQPFIGDKNSVMQGFLTSEPFSLQKAGVKTNVLMFSDYGYPAYNATISCMEKTVQEREKVVAAFVRASMEGWKSYLANPAPGNELIKKANQNMTDEQLAYSVGKLKELEMITGGDAKRDGIGTIREERLKASYDLMVESKVIDPAKVDFKSTFTTRIIRDIKVLP
;
A
#
# COMPACT_ATOMS: atom_id res chain seq x y z
N PHE A 1 5.92 -0.65 -4.83
CA PHE A 1 5.32 -1.96 -5.07
C PHE A 1 4.43 -1.90 -6.30
N GLN A 2 4.43 -2.95 -7.10
CA GLN A 2 3.60 -3.06 -8.31
C GLN A 2 2.13 -3.33 -7.97
N LYS A 3 1.86 -4.03 -6.88
CA LYS A 3 0.52 -4.22 -6.34
C LYS A 3 0.44 -3.61 -4.94
N ASP A 4 -0.53 -2.73 -4.73
CA ASP A 4 -0.74 -2.09 -3.43
C ASP A 4 -1.29 -3.13 -2.44
N PRO A 5 -0.64 -3.37 -1.29
CA PRO A 5 -1.14 -4.29 -0.27
C PRO A 5 -2.26 -3.71 0.59
N GLN A 6 -2.68 -2.47 0.39
CA GLN A 6 -3.77 -1.86 1.16
C GLN A 6 -5.10 -2.55 0.88
N VAL A 7 -5.85 -2.75 1.94
CA VAL A 7 -7.12 -3.49 1.94
C VAL A 7 -8.16 -2.83 2.86
N LEU A 8 -9.43 -3.13 2.60
CA LEU A 8 -10.42 -3.15 3.68
C LEU A 8 -10.67 -4.60 4.10
N ILE A 9 -10.75 -4.81 5.40
CA ILE A 9 -11.02 -6.08 6.04
C ILE A 9 -12.40 -6.01 6.66
N ALA A 10 -13.24 -6.97 6.36
CA ALA A 10 -14.62 -7.00 6.76
C ALA A 10 -15.00 -8.34 7.39
N HIS A 11 -16.08 -8.38 8.15
CA HIS A 11 -16.70 -9.62 8.59
C HIS A 11 -17.31 -10.38 7.41
N GLU A 12 -17.69 -11.65 7.62
CA GLU A 12 -18.08 -12.61 6.56
C GLU A 12 -19.31 -12.16 5.72
N ASP A 13 -20.13 -11.27 6.24
CA ASP A 13 -21.33 -10.74 5.58
C ASP A 13 -21.03 -9.69 4.49
N VAL A 14 -19.82 -9.11 4.47
CA VAL A 14 -19.37 -8.13 3.46
C VAL A 14 -18.46 -8.82 2.46
N LYS A 15 -18.85 -8.84 1.19
CA LYS A 15 -18.09 -9.51 0.11
C LYS A 15 -17.57 -8.52 -0.94
N ARG A 16 -18.08 -7.30 -0.96
CA ARG A 16 -17.73 -6.24 -1.92
C ARG A 16 -17.93 -4.87 -1.27
N PHE A 17 -17.41 -3.82 -1.87
CA PHE A 17 -17.49 -2.47 -1.28
C PHE A 17 -18.92 -1.95 -1.15
N GLU A 18 -19.82 -2.35 -2.03
CA GLU A 18 -21.23 -1.95 -1.98
C GLU A 18 -21.95 -2.42 -0.72
N ASP A 19 -21.49 -3.54 -0.13
CA ASP A 19 -22.07 -4.13 1.08
C ASP A 19 -21.70 -3.34 2.35
N MET A 20 -20.80 -2.34 2.22
CA MET A 20 -20.32 -1.54 3.36
C MET A 20 -21.23 -0.36 3.72
N LYS A 21 -22.29 -0.13 2.96
CA LYS A 21 -23.25 0.96 3.27
C LYS A 21 -23.86 0.75 4.65
N GLY A 22 -23.82 1.80 5.48
CA GLY A 22 -24.36 1.77 6.84
C GLY A 22 -23.45 1.08 7.88
N LYS A 23 -22.29 0.52 7.49
CA LYS A 23 -21.34 -0.07 8.44
C LYS A 23 -20.38 0.97 9.00
N THR A 24 -19.88 0.74 10.20
CA THR A 24 -18.75 1.49 10.76
C THR A 24 -17.48 1.15 9.97
N ILE A 25 -16.71 2.16 9.58
CA ILE A 25 -15.48 1.98 8.81
C ILE A 25 -14.30 2.60 9.57
N PHE A 26 -13.40 1.76 10.07
CA PHE A 26 -12.21 2.19 10.78
C PHE A 26 -11.09 2.50 9.79
N ILE A 27 -10.71 3.78 9.67
CA ILE A 27 -9.59 4.22 8.82
C ILE A 27 -8.65 5.17 9.57
N GLY A 28 -7.37 5.14 9.22
CA GLY A 28 -6.37 6.04 9.77
C GLY A 28 -6.45 7.45 9.18
N ALA A 29 -5.86 8.41 9.87
CA ALA A 29 -5.91 9.83 9.46
C ALA A 29 -5.39 10.09 8.04
N ALA A 30 -4.30 9.41 7.62
CA ALA A 30 -3.75 9.56 6.28
C ALA A 30 -4.71 9.08 5.18
N SER A 31 -5.56 8.10 5.47
CA SER A 31 -6.48 7.49 4.51
C SER A 31 -7.55 8.44 4.00
N HIS A 32 -7.86 9.49 4.77
CA HIS A 32 -8.76 10.56 4.34
C HIS A 32 -8.27 11.33 3.10
N ARG A 33 -6.97 11.25 2.79
CA ARG A 33 -6.34 11.90 1.63
C ARG A 33 -5.81 10.92 0.58
N THR A 34 -6.09 9.62 0.75
CA THR A 34 -5.64 8.60 -0.18
C THR A 34 -6.85 7.84 -0.76
N PHE A 35 -7.13 6.65 -0.27
CA PHE A 35 -8.18 5.79 -0.84
C PHE A 35 -9.62 6.18 -0.43
N TRP A 36 -9.82 6.87 0.70
CA TRP A 36 -11.14 7.16 1.21
C TRP A 36 -11.99 8.05 0.28
N PRO A 37 -11.45 9.14 -0.30
CA PRO A 37 -12.19 9.93 -1.30
C PRO A 37 -12.63 9.11 -2.51
N TRP A 38 -11.79 8.19 -2.98
CA TRP A 38 -12.13 7.26 -4.05
C TRP A 38 -13.28 6.33 -3.66
N LEU A 39 -13.25 5.74 -2.46
CA LEU A 39 -14.32 4.89 -1.96
C LEU A 39 -15.65 5.66 -1.84
N LYS A 40 -15.61 6.90 -1.35
CA LYS A 40 -16.79 7.75 -1.29
C LYS A 40 -17.39 8.02 -2.67
N SER A 41 -16.54 8.43 -3.61
CA SER A 41 -16.97 8.76 -4.98
C SER A 41 -17.55 7.54 -5.70
N LYS A 42 -16.86 6.40 -5.61
CA LYS A 42 -17.20 5.22 -6.40
C LYS A 42 -18.34 4.39 -5.81
N TYR A 43 -18.42 4.28 -4.48
CA TYR A 43 -19.34 3.37 -3.79
C TYR A 43 -20.39 4.08 -2.92
N GLY A 44 -20.37 5.42 -2.89
CA GLY A 44 -21.34 6.20 -2.13
C GLY A 44 -21.21 6.05 -0.61
N LEU A 45 -20.02 5.73 -0.11
CA LEU A 45 -19.72 5.72 1.31
C LEU A 45 -19.65 7.15 1.85
N THR A 46 -19.81 7.33 3.15
CA THR A 46 -19.92 8.67 3.76
C THR A 46 -19.03 8.83 4.99
N ASP A 47 -18.61 10.06 5.27
CA ASP A 47 -17.79 10.38 6.42
C ASP A 47 -18.50 10.07 7.76
N ALA A 48 -19.84 9.99 7.79
CA ALA A 48 -20.61 9.60 8.96
C ALA A 48 -20.30 8.16 9.44
N GLN A 49 -19.87 7.29 8.52
CA GLN A 49 -19.50 5.91 8.80
C GLN A 49 -18.11 5.78 9.43
N VAL A 50 -17.25 6.81 9.29
CA VAL A 50 -15.84 6.71 9.65
C VAL A 50 -15.62 6.81 11.15
N ARG A 51 -14.74 5.96 11.65
CA ARG A 51 -14.13 6.02 12.98
C ARG A 51 -12.62 5.91 12.88
N PRO A 52 -11.86 6.52 13.80
CA PRO A 52 -10.40 6.46 13.77
C PRO A 52 -9.89 5.03 13.92
N TYR A 53 -8.98 4.63 13.04
CA TYR A 53 -8.17 3.42 13.20
C TYR A 53 -6.81 3.80 13.77
N THR A 54 -6.47 3.22 14.91
CA THR A 54 -5.24 3.49 15.66
C THR A 54 -4.29 2.30 15.68
N PHE A 55 -4.33 1.46 14.63
CA PHE A 55 -3.56 0.21 14.52
C PHE A 55 -3.90 -0.82 15.61
N ASN A 56 -5.09 -0.72 16.20
CA ASN A 56 -5.65 -1.67 17.13
C ASN A 56 -6.86 -2.37 16.50
N ILE A 57 -6.79 -3.70 16.39
CA ILE A 57 -7.85 -4.53 15.79
C ILE A 57 -9.04 -4.78 16.70
N GLN A 58 -8.93 -4.48 18.00
CA GLN A 58 -9.98 -4.82 19.00
C GLN A 58 -11.32 -4.13 18.72
N PRO A 59 -11.40 -2.85 18.32
CA PRO A 59 -12.66 -2.22 17.96
C PRO A 59 -13.39 -2.95 16.82
N PHE A 60 -12.67 -3.42 15.81
CA PHE A 60 -13.23 -4.21 14.71
C PHE A 60 -13.73 -5.58 15.21
N ILE A 61 -12.98 -6.25 16.08
CA ILE A 61 -13.38 -7.55 16.64
C ILE A 61 -14.67 -7.41 17.45
N GLY A 62 -14.79 -6.31 18.22
CA GLY A 62 -15.95 -6.04 19.08
C GLY A 62 -17.21 -5.59 18.34
N ASP A 63 -17.06 -4.93 17.19
CA ASP A 63 -18.18 -4.43 16.37
C ASP A 63 -18.36 -5.29 15.11
N LYS A 64 -19.32 -6.22 15.15
CA LYS A 64 -19.62 -7.11 14.02
C LYS A 64 -20.21 -6.37 12.82
N ASN A 65 -20.68 -5.15 12.99
CA ASN A 65 -21.17 -4.29 11.91
C ASN A 65 -20.11 -3.31 11.43
N SER A 66 -18.85 -3.71 11.43
CA SER A 66 -17.75 -2.84 11.05
C SER A 66 -16.85 -3.42 9.96
N VAL A 67 -16.04 -2.54 9.41
CA VAL A 67 -14.97 -2.79 8.44
C VAL A 67 -13.75 -2.01 8.90
N MET A 68 -12.55 -2.50 8.66
CA MET A 68 -11.32 -1.79 9.00
C MET A 68 -10.34 -1.76 7.85
N GLN A 69 -9.55 -0.70 7.75
CA GLN A 69 -8.39 -0.70 6.89
C GLN A 69 -7.30 -1.62 7.42
N GLY A 70 -6.46 -2.08 6.53
CA GLY A 70 -5.26 -2.83 6.88
C GLY A 70 -4.33 -2.99 5.68
N PHE A 71 -3.26 -3.69 5.92
CA PHE A 71 -2.38 -4.22 4.88
C PHE A 71 -2.53 -5.73 4.81
N LEU A 72 -2.66 -6.27 3.62
CA LEU A 72 -2.81 -7.72 3.44
C LEU A 72 -1.68 -8.52 4.13
N THR A 73 -0.53 -7.90 4.27
CA THR A 73 0.67 -8.48 4.91
C THR A 73 0.67 -8.41 6.44
N SER A 74 -0.35 -7.83 7.07
CA SER A 74 -0.36 -7.58 8.53
C SER A 74 -1.66 -7.98 9.21
N GLU A 75 -2.67 -7.12 9.19
CA GLU A 75 -3.90 -7.28 9.99
C GLU A 75 -4.67 -8.58 9.74
N PRO A 76 -4.77 -9.12 8.52
CA PRO A 76 -5.47 -10.40 8.31
C PRO A 76 -4.85 -11.55 9.10
N PHE A 77 -3.52 -11.57 9.26
CA PHE A 77 -2.84 -12.55 10.10
C PHE A 77 -3.20 -12.38 11.58
N SER A 78 -3.18 -11.14 12.08
CA SER A 78 -3.53 -10.85 13.47
C SER A 78 -4.97 -11.26 13.79
N LEU A 79 -5.91 -10.99 12.87
CA LEU A 79 -7.30 -11.40 13.00
C LEU A 79 -7.48 -12.92 12.94
N GLN A 80 -6.76 -13.60 12.05
CA GLN A 80 -6.73 -15.06 11.98
C GLN A 80 -6.23 -15.66 13.30
N LYS A 81 -5.16 -15.12 13.90
CA LYS A 81 -4.64 -15.55 15.21
C LYS A 81 -5.65 -15.30 16.32
N ALA A 82 -6.47 -14.27 16.22
CA ALA A 82 -7.56 -13.98 17.14
C ALA A 82 -8.83 -14.83 16.87
N GLY A 83 -8.80 -15.75 15.91
CA GLY A 83 -9.93 -16.61 15.56
C GLY A 83 -11.07 -15.89 14.83
N VAL A 84 -10.81 -14.73 14.26
CA VAL A 84 -11.82 -13.92 13.54
C VAL A 84 -11.77 -14.25 12.05
N LYS A 85 -12.88 -14.75 11.53
CA LYS A 85 -13.04 -14.95 10.08
C LYS A 85 -13.36 -13.63 9.39
N THR A 86 -12.66 -13.37 8.30
CA THR A 86 -12.77 -12.10 7.59
C THR A 86 -12.72 -12.28 6.07
N ASN A 87 -13.35 -11.35 5.37
CA ASN A 87 -13.14 -11.11 3.94
C ASN A 87 -12.18 -9.94 3.78
N VAL A 88 -11.27 -10.07 2.80
CA VAL A 88 -10.27 -9.04 2.51
C VAL A 88 -10.51 -8.51 1.11
N LEU A 89 -10.71 -7.20 1.00
CA LEU A 89 -11.01 -6.48 -0.24
C LEU A 89 -9.80 -5.61 -0.60
N MET A 90 -9.00 -6.06 -1.56
CA MET A 90 -7.83 -5.31 -2.04
C MET A 90 -8.25 -4.19 -2.97
N PHE A 91 -7.78 -2.98 -2.73
CA PHE A 91 -8.10 -1.83 -3.58
C PHE A 91 -7.65 -2.01 -5.03
N SER A 92 -6.48 -2.63 -5.23
CA SER A 92 -5.94 -2.92 -6.56
C SER A 92 -6.84 -3.82 -7.41
N ASP A 93 -7.60 -4.72 -6.79
CA ASP A 93 -8.50 -5.64 -7.50
C ASP A 93 -9.79 -4.93 -7.97
N TYR A 94 -10.05 -3.74 -7.43
CA TYR A 94 -11.21 -2.89 -7.77
C TYR A 94 -10.84 -1.66 -8.60
N GLY A 95 -9.60 -1.61 -9.11
CA GLY A 95 -9.14 -0.57 -10.01
C GLY A 95 -8.57 0.68 -9.33
N TYR A 96 -8.18 0.60 -8.05
CA TYR A 96 -7.39 1.65 -7.42
C TYR A 96 -5.95 1.61 -7.97
N PRO A 97 -5.47 2.67 -8.67
CA PRO A 97 -4.26 2.58 -9.50
C PRO A 97 -2.95 2.79 -8.73
N ALA A 98 -3.00 3.12 -7.45
CA ALA A 98 -1.83 3.58 -6.71
C ALA A 98 -0.68 2.55 -6.69
N TYR A 99 0.55 3.05 -6.80
CA TYR A 99 1.73 2.34 -6.30
C TYR A 99 1.79 2.44 -4.78
N ASN A 100 2.45 1.49 -4.13
CA ASN A 100 2.70 1.54 -2.69
C ASN A 100 4.20 1.52 -2.40
N ALA A 101 4.60 2.00 -1.22
CA ALA A 101 5.99 2.07 -0.77
C ALA A 101 6.92 2.75 -1.79
N THR A 102 6.47 3.88 -2.36
CA THR A 102 7.28 4.70 -3.26
C THR A 102 8.36 5.44 -2.48
N ILE A 103 9.53 5.60 -3.11
CA ILE A 103 10.61 6.43 -2.57
C ILE A 103 10.31 7.88 -2.94
N SER A 104 10.26 8.75 -1.95
CA SER A 104 10.08 10.19 -2.12
C SER A 104 11.15 10.99 -1.38
N CYS A 105 11.55 12.11 -1.94
CA CYS A 105 12.49 13.03 -1.32
C CYS A 105 12.22 14.45 -1.81
N MET A 106 12.89 15.42 -1.21
CA MET A 106 12.81 16.82 -1.66
C MET A 106 13.44 16.98 -3.05
N GLU A 107 12.82 17.80 -3.88
CA GLU A 107 13.35 18.09 -5.23
C GLU A 107 14.81 18.59 -5.17
N LYS A 108 15.12 19.46 -4.22
CA LYS A 108 16.51 19.91 -3.96
C LYS A 108 17.48 18.73 -3.77
N THR A 109 17.05 17.67 -3.08
CA THR A 109 17.88 16.49 -2.88
C THR A 109 18.17 15.78 -4.21
N VAL A 110 17.17 15.68 -5.08
CA VAL A 110 17.35 15.11 -6.42
C VAL A 110 18.32 15.96 -7.25
N GLN A 111 18.18 17.28 -7.18
CA GLN A 111 19.02 18.21 -7.96
C GLN A 111 20.48 18.23 -7.50
N GLU A 112 20.72 18.31 -6.19
CA GLU A 112 22.07 18.52 -5.62
C GLU A 112 22.81 17.21 -5.35
N ARG A 113 22.08 16.09 -5.17
CA ARG A 113 22.63 14.80 -4.72
C ARG A 113 22.14 13.61 -5.56
N GLU A 114 21.93 13.81 -6.85
CA GLU A 114 21.37 12.80 -7.76
C GLU A 114 22.06 11.44 -7.65
N LYS A 115 23.38 11.42 -7.61
CA LYS A 115 24.16 10.16 -7.47
C LYS A 115 23.83 9.41 -6.18
N VAL A 116 23.59 10.13 -5.09
CA VAL A 116 23.21 9.51 -3.79
C VAL A 116 21.81 8.96 -3.87
N VAL A 117 20.87 9.71 -4.48
CA VAL A 117 19.50 9.24 -4.69
C VAL A 117 19.49 7.99 -5.57
N ALA A 118 20.22 7.99 -6.67
CA ALA A 118 20.33 6.85 -7.58
C ALA A 118 20.94 5.62 -6.88
N ALA A 119 21.98 5.81 -6.07
CA ALA A 119 22.58 4.72 -5.28
C ALA A 119 21.61 4.15 -4.25
N PHE A 120 20.85 5.02 -3.54
CA PHE A 120 19.83 4.58 -2.59
C PHE A 120 18.69 3.79 -3.27
N VAL A 121 18.20 4.29 -4.41
CA VAL A 121 17.15 3.61 -5.19
C VAL A 121 17.64 2.24 -5.66
N ARG A 122 18.84 2.15 -6.23
CA ARG A 122 19.44 0.87 -6.65
C ARG A 122 19.58 -0.10 -5.47
N ALA A 123 20.14 0.36 -4.35
CA ALA A 123 20.31 -0.47 -3.16
C ALA A 123 18.96 -0.96 -2.61
N SER A 124 17.92 -0.13 -2.69
CA SER A 124 16.55 -0.52 -2.28
C SER A 124 15.97 -1.61 -3.18
N MET A 125 16.18 -1.52 -4.51
CA MET A 125 15.74 -2.53 -5.48
C MET A 125 16.46 -3.87 -5.27
N GLU A 126 17.79 -3.81 -5.11
CA GLU A 126 18.63 -4.98 -4.83
C GLU A 126 18.31 -5.59 -3.47
N GLY A 127 18.05 -4.74 -2.48
CA GLY A 127 17.63 -5.15 -1.15
C GLY A 127 16.31 -5.92 -1.15
N TRP A 128 15.32 -5.45 -1.90
CA TRP A 128 14.05 -6.18 -2.06
C TRP A 128 14.25 -7.52 -2.78
N LYS A 129 15.04 -7.57 -3.84
CA LYS A 129 15.40 -8.83 -4.52
C LYS A 129 16.05 -9.81 -3.55
N SER A 130 17.07 -9.36 -2.82
CA SER A 130 17.79 -10.18 -1.84
C SER A 130 16.87 -10.66 -0.71
N TYR A 131 16.05 -9.76 -0.14
CA TYR A 131 15.12 -10.10 0.93
C TYR A 131 14.07 -11.13 0.51
N LEU A 132 13.51 -10.98 -0.69
CA LEU A 132 12.56 -11.96 -1.21
C LEU A 132 13.22 -13.31 -1.50
N ALA A 133 14.49 -13.35 -1.91
CA ALA A 133 15.22 -14.60 -2.12
C ALA A 133 15.53 -15.30 -0.79
N ASN A 134 16.05 -14.54 0.19
CA ASN A 134 16.38 -15.03 1.54
C ASN A 134 16.02 -13.98 2.60
N PRO A 135 14.83 -14.07 3.22
CA PRO A 135 14.38 -13.06 4.18
C PRO A 135 15.07 -13.14 5.56
N ALA A 136 15.76 -14.24 5.89
CA ALA A 136 16.26 -14.49 7.24
C ALA A 136 17.14 -13.36 7.80
N PRO A 137 18.17 -12.84 7.07
CA PRO A 137 19.00 -11.74 7.60
C PRO A 137 18.20 -10.46 7.85
N GLY A 138 17.25 -10.14 6.95
CA GLY A 138 16.37 -8.98 7.11
C GLY A 138 15.40 -9.15 8.29
N ASN A 139 14.83 -10.34 8.46
CA ASN A 139 13.93 -10.66 9.56
C ASN A 139 14.59 -10.47 10.92
N GLU A 140 15.85 -10.85 11.07
CA GLU A 140 16.62 -10.63 12.31
C GLU A 140 16.77 -9.14 12.64
N LEU A 141 17.02 -8.30 11.62
CA LEU A 141 17.09 -6.84 11.80
C LEU A 141 15.70 -6.25 12.16
N ILE A 142 14.65 -6.73 11.54
CA ILE A 142 13.29 -6.29 11.85
C ILE A 142 12.93 -6.64 13.30
N LYS A 143 13.20 -7.85 13.76
CA LYS A 143 12.93 -8.25 15.15
C LYS A 143 13.74 -7.46 16.17
N LYS A 144 14.99 -7.10 15.84
CA LYS A 144 15.80 -6.20 16.67
C LYS A 144 15.20 -4.80 16.78
N ALA A 145 14.66 -4.28 15.69
CA ALA A 145 14.03 -2.96 15.65
C ALA A 145 12.62 -2.94 16.24
N ASN A 146 11.90 -4.05 16.16
CA ASN A 146 10.53 -4.20 16.66
C ASN A 146 10.36 -5.56 17.35
N GLN A 147 10.47 -5.56 18.67
CA GLN A 147 10.37 -6.77 19.51
C GLN A 147 8.98 -7.43 19.49
N ASN A 148 7.95 -6.73 19.02
CA ASN A 148 6.59 -7.30 18.86
C ASN A 148 6.44 -8.08 17.55
N MET A 149 7.41 -8.02 16.65
CA MET A 149 7.38 -8.73 15.38
C MET A 149 7.77 -10.21 15.58
N THR A 150 6.87 -11.11 15.25
CA THR A 150 7.09 -12.56 15.37
C THR A 150 7.56 -13.17 14.06
N ASP A 151 8.24 -14.33 14.14
CA ASP A 151 8.67 -15.08 12.95
C ASP A 151 7.47 -15.52 12.11
N GLU A 152 6.34 -15.88 12.74
CA GLU A 152 5.11 -16.24 12.05
C GLU A 152 4.52 -15.08 11.26
N GLN A 153 4.50 -13.87 11.85
CA GLN A 153 4.04 -12.65 11.16
C GLN A 153 4.94 -12.34 9.97
N LEU A 154 6.25 -12.44 10.14
CA LEU A 154 7.22 -12.20 9.06
C LEU A 154 7.07 -13.22 7.93
N ALA A 155 6.93 -14.51 8.27
CA ALA A 155 6.70 -15.57 7.30
C ALA A 155 5.40 -15.35 6.50
N TYR A 156 4.32 -14.98 7.19
CA TYR A 156 3.04 -14.62 6.56
C TYR A 156 3.21 -13.44 5.60
N SER A 157 3.87 -12.36 6.07
CA SER A 157 4.08 -11.15 5.27
C SER A 157 4.87 -11.44 3.99
N VAL A 158 6.01 -12.12 4.11
CA VAL A 158 6.84 -12.52 2.97
C VAL A 158 6.08 -13.47 2.03
N GLY A 159 5.31 -14.39 2.60
CA GLY A 159 4.46 -15.30 1.83
C GLY A 159 3.48 -14.53 0.94
N LYS A 160 2.77 -13.53 1.50
CA LYS A 160 1.82 -12.70 0.74
C LYS A 160 2.49 -11.81 -0.31
N LEU A 161 3.65 -11.25 -0.02
CA LEU A 161 4.43 -10.47 -0.98
C LEU A 161 4.82 -11.29 -2.21
N LYS A 162 5.22 -12.56 -2.00
CA LYS A 162 5.57 -13.51 -3.06
C LYS A 162 4.36 -14.05 -3.80
N GLU A 163 3.35 -14.54 -3.08
CA GLU A 163 2.13 -15.14 -3.62
C GLU A 163 1.45 -14.20 -4.64
N LEU A 164 1.34 -12.93 -4.31
CA LEU A 164 0.70 -11.92 -5.15
C LEU A 164 1.67 -11.10 -6.00
N GLU A 165 2.94 -11.50 -6.04
CA GLU A 165 3.99 -10.80 -6.80
C GLU A 165 3.96 -9.27 -6.60
N MET A 166 3.71 -8.81 -5.37
CA MET A 166 3.45 -7.39 -5.08
C MET A 166 4.61 -6.48 -5.48
N ILE A 167 5.83 -6.99 -5.47
CA ILE A 167 7.07 -6.26 -5.80
C ILE A 167 7.59 -6.67 -7.16
N THR A 168 7.52 -7.95 -7.47
CA THR A 168 8.15 -8.58 -8.64
C THR A 168 7.22 -8.74 -9.83
N GLY A 169 5.92 -8.53 -9.64
CA GLY A 169 4.89 -8.68 -10.67
C GLY A 169 4.77 -7.49 -11.62
N GLY A 170 3.77 -7.54 -12.50
CA GLY A 170 3.45 -6.46 -13.42
C GLY A 170 4.64 -6.03 -14.27
N ASP A 171 4.87 -4.73 -14.36
CA ASP A 171 5.96 -4.14 -15.14
C ASP A 171 7.36 -4.51 -14.62
N ALA A 172 7.48 -4.88 -13.34
CA ALA A 172 8.77 -5.27 -12.77
C ALA A 172 9.39 -6.49 -13.43
N LYS A 173 8.59 -7.40 -13.98
CA LYS A 173 9.08 -8.59 -14.71
C LYS A 173 9.92 -8.21 -15.94
N ARG A 174 9.58 -7.10 -16.59
CA ARG A 174 10.26 -6.62 -17.80
C ARG A 174 11.28 -5.53 -17.51
N ASP A 175 10.90 -4.58 -16.65
CA ASP A 175 11.64 -3.33 -16.48
C ASP A 175 12.43 -3.27 -15.17
N GLY A 176 12.21 -4.24 -14.28
CA GLY A 176 12.90 -4.35 -12.99
C GLY A 176 12.05 -3.90 -11.79
N ILE A 177 12.44 -4.39 -10.61
CA ILE A 177 11.86 -4.01 -9.32
C ILE A 177 11.93 -2.49 -9.17
N GLY A 178 10.85 -1.87 -8.67
CA GLY A 178 10.78 -0.42 -8.44
C GLY A 178 10.48 0.41 -9.69
N THR A 179 10.25 -0.22 -10.85
CA THR A 179 9.82 0.50 -12.04
C THR A 179 8.49 1.24 -11.81
N ILE A 180 8.37 2.41 -12.42
CA ILE A 180 7.18 3.28 -12.35
C ILE A 180 6.79 3.69 -13.78
N ARG A 181 5.50 3.57 -14.09
CA ARG A 181 4.90 4.00 -15.34
C ARG A 181 4.20 5.34 -15.17
N GLU A 182 4.48 6.25 -16.07
CA GLU A 182 3.86 7.58 -16.08
C GLU A 182 2.34 7.48 -16.24
N GLU A 183 1.85 6.58 -17.09
CA GLU A 183 0.42 6.38 -17.32
C GLU A 183 -0.32 5.98 -16.04
N ARG A 184 0.31 5.13 -15.22
CA ARG A 184 -0.29 4.70 -13.95
C ARG A 184 -0.21 5.80 -12.88
N LEU A 185 0.86 6.60 -12.88
CA LEU A 185 0.93 7.79 -12.02
C LEU A 185 -0.13 8.81 -12.43
N LYS A 186 -0.33 9.00 -13.74
CA LYS A 186 -1.39 9.88 -14.27
C LYS A 186 -2.76 9.42 -13.84
N ALA A 187 -3.07 8.12 -13.94
CA ALA A 187 -4.33 7.57 -13.46
C ALA A 187 -4.54 7.82 -11.95
N SER A 188 -3.48 7.70 -11.14
CA SER A 188 -3.54 8.04 -9.71
C SER A 188 -3.78 9.52 -9.47
N TYR A 189 -3.10 10.39 -10.21
CA TYR A 189 -3.29 11.84 -10.14
C TYR A 189 -4.72 12.23 -10.55
N ASP A 190 -5.22 11.71 -11.67
CA ASP A 190 -6.57 12.01 -12.15
C ASP A 190 -7.64 11.57 -11.14
N LEU A 191 -7.46 10.40 -10.54
CA LEU A 191 -8.33 9.93 -9.46
C LEU A 191 -8.35 10.90 -8.27
N MET A 192 -7.20 11.44 -7.89
CA MET A 192 -7.11 12.41 -6.79
C MET A 192 -7.75 13.76 -7.15
N VAL A 193 -7.66 14.17 -8.41
CA VAL A 193 -8.36 15.37 -8.91
C VAL A 193 -9.88 15.15 -8.91
N GLU A 194 -10.36 14.05 -9.46
CA GLU A 194 -11.79 13.68 -9.47
C GLU A 194 -12.35 13.59 -8.04
N SER A 195 -11.57 13.04 -7.13
CA SER A 195 -11.93 12.92 -5.71
C SER A 195 -11.74 14.21 -4.91
N LYS A 196 -11.36 15.32 -5.57
CA LYS A 196 -11.14 16.66 -4.96
C LYS A 196 -10.06 16.67 -3.86
N VAL A 197 -9.10 15.77 -3.94
CA VAL A 197 -7.91 15.75 -3.06
C VAL A 197 -6.83 16.69 -3.58
N ILE A 198 -6.68 16.75 -4.91
CA ILE A 198 -5.72 17.63 -5.61
C ILE A 198 -6.49 18.70 -6.39
N ASP A 199 -6.04 19.93 -6.28
CA ASP A 199 -6.44 21.04 -7.15
C ASP A 199 -5.45 21.11 -8.32
N PRO A 200 -5.86 20.78 -9.56
CA PRO A 200 -4.96 20.76 -10.71
C PRO A 200 -4.44 22.16 -11.10
N ALA A 201 -5.07 23.23 -10.61
CA ALA A 201 -4.56 24.59 -10.80
C ALA A 201 -3.35 24.90 -9.91
N LYS A 202 -3.14 24.12 -8.84
CA LYS A 202 -2.05 24.30 -7.87
C LYS A 202 -0.97 23.24 -7.95
N VAL A 203 -1.27 22.08 -8.50
CA VAL A 203 -0.35 20.93 -8.55
C VAL A 203 -0.22 20.46 -9.99
N ASP A 204 0.88 20.82 -10.63
CA ASP A 204 1.21 20.28 -11.96
C ASP A 204 1.66 18.82 -11.85
N PHE A 205 1.00 17.94 -12.61
CA PHE A 205 1.30 16.50 -12.65
C PHE A 205 2.79 16.24 -12.90
N LYS A 206 3.39 16.92 -13.85
CA LYS A 206 4.80 16.71 -14.24
C LYS A 206 5.80 17.05 -13.14
N SER A 207 5.41 17.89 -12.19
CA SER A 207 6.24 18.25 -11.04
C SER A 207 6.16 17.25 -9.88
N THR A 208 5.23 16.27 -9.90
CA THR A 208 4.99 15.37 -8.79
C THR A 208 5.90 14.15 -8.75
N PHE A 209 6.62 13.86 -9.83
CA PHE A 209 7.46 12.68 -9.92
C PHE A 209 8.66 12.88 -10.87
N THR A 210 9.61 11.97 -10.79
CA THR A 210 10.67 11.83 -11.82
C THR A 210 10.98 10.35 -12.06
N THR A 211 11.07 9.97 -13.33
CA THR A 211 11.54 8.64 -13.73
C THR A 211 13.01 8.65 -14.15
N ARG A 212 13.66 9.83 -14.14
CA ARG A 212 15.05 10.01 -14.58
C ARG A 212 16.00 9.09 -13.81
N ILE A 213 15.82 9.00 -12.50
CA ILE A 213 16.68 8.20 -11.63
C ILE A 213 16.60 6.70 -11.91
N ILE A 214 15.42 6.19 -12.24
CA ILE A 214 15.20 4.75 -12.44
C ILE A 214 15.48 4.29 -13.87
N ARG A 215 15.62 5.21 -14.84
CA ARG A 215 15.77 4.89 -16.25
C ARG A 215 16.94 3.96 -16.55
N ASP A 216 18.07 4.19 -15.86
CA ASP A 216 19.31 3.46 -16.05
C ASP A 216 19.54 2.40 -14.96
N ILE A 217 18.52 2.13 -14.14
CA ILE A 217 18.59 1.13 -13.08
C ILE A 217 17.62 -0.01 -13.43
N LYS A 218 18.18 -1.20 -13.67
CA LYS A 218 17.37 -2.39 -13.96
C LYS A 218 17.80 -3.54 -13.06
N VAL A 219 16.98 -3.84 -12.06
CA VAL A 219 17.13 -4.98 -11.15
C VAL A 219 15.98 -5.94 -11.42
N LEU A 220 16.20 -6.94 -12.26
CA LEU A 220 15.19 -7.96 -12.55
C LEU A 220 14.89 -8.80 -11.31
N PRO A 221 13.65 -9.27 -11.13
CA PRO A 221 13.26 -10.18 -10.05
C PRO A 221 14.10 -11.45 -9.97
#